data_89c1e5ed2d4af1f3c06b3e627e9e9d79
#
_entry.id   89c1e5ed2d4af1f3c06b3e627e9e9d79
#
_cell.length_a   1.000
_cell.length_b   1.000
_cell.length_c   1.000
_cell.angle_alpha   90.00
_cell.angle_beta   90.00
_cell.angle_gamma   90.00
#
_symmetry.space_group_name_H-M   'P 1'
#
loop_
_entity.id
_entity.type
_entity.pdbx_description
1 polymer ?
#
loop_
_entity_poly.entity_id
_entity_poly.type
_entity_poly.pdbx_seq_one_letter_code
_entity_poly.pdbx_strand_id
1 'polypeptide(L)'
;MGLDFKNLPAKDKIYYQEDGIVIYCADCREILPLFEDKSFDLTITSPPFNLGDEHHTDNYKFSPYPDGLPEDEYQQLQIDILNKIYSVTSDEGSLFYEHKNRIRDGLQISPYRWLFQTKWIDKQEIVWENRSPSFDPIRFCPKTQRIYWLVKRAETKLPCNPLLLEDLWKLQPVGTKTNHKRAFPERLPDRILSCFPDINLILDPFLGSGTTIYCAKKLGRKCIGIEIEEKYCKIAKDRLSQSVMKLDI
;
A
#
# COMPACT_ATOMS: atom_id res chain seq x y z
N MET A 1 7.85 -15.85 -16.36
CA MET A 1 6.65 -15.71 -17.24
C MET A 1 5.79 -14.61 -16.64
N GLY A 2 5.24 -13.70 -17.42
CA GLY A 2 4.37 -12.65 -16.89
C GLY A 2 2.96 -13.17 -16.62
N LEU A 3 2.26 -12.60 -15.64
CA LEU A 3 0.89 -12.94 -15.30
C LEU A 3 -0.04 -12.77 -16.50
N ASP A 4 -0.87 -13.78 -16.78
CA ASP A 4 -1.87 -13.73 -17.87
C ASP A 4 -3.13 -12.99 -17.39
N PHE A 5 -3.28 -11.74 -17.80
CA PHE A 5 -4.43 -10.90 -17.46
C PHE A 5 -5.77 -11.38 -18.04
N LYS A 6 -5.75 -12.31 -19.00
CA LYS A 6 -6.96 -12.93 -19.53
C LYS A 6 -7.45 -14.09 -18.68
N ASN A 7 -6.56 -14.66 -17.88
CA ASN A 7 -6.84 -15.84 -17.07
C ASN A 7 -6.49 -15.66 -15.59
N LEU A 8 -6.91 -14.55 -15.03
CA LEU A 8 -6.72 -14.24 -13.61
C LEU A 8 -7.56 -15.15 -12.72
N PRO A 9 -7.08 -15.48 -11.49
CA PRO A 9 -7.85 -16.23 -10.53
C PRO A 9 -9.05 -15.42 -10.00
N ALA A 10 -10.01 -16.09 -9.36
CA ALA A 10 -11.20 -15.49 -8.71
C ALA A 10 -11.90 -14.42 -9.57
N LYS A 11 -12.24 -14.77 -10.81
CA LYS A 11 -12.88 -13.84 -11.76
C LYS A 11 -14.18 -13.23 -11.25
N ASP A 12 -14.90 -13.92 -10.41
CA ASP A 12 -16.12 -13.48 -9.72
C ASP A 12 -15.87 -12.35 -8.69
N LYS A 13 -14.64 -12.16 -8.29
CA LYS A 13 -14.19 -11.09 -7.35
C LYS A 13 -13.61 -9.88 -8.08
N ILE A 14 -13.45 -9.94 -9.40
CA ILE A 14 -12.93 -8.79 -10.17
C ILE A 14 -14.02 -7.72 -10.26
N TYR A 15 -13.79 -6.58 -9.64
CA TYR A 15 -14.68 -5.43 -9.66
C TYR A 15 -14.48 -4.57 -10.90
N TYR A 16 -13.23 -4.43 -11.33
CA TYR A 16 -12.87 -3.64 -12.51
C TYR A 16 -11.63 -4.22 -13.19
N GLN A 17 -11.66 -4.23 -14.54
CA GLN A 17 -10.52 -4.66 -15.35
C GLN A 17 -10.45 -3.83 -16.63
N GLU A 18 -9.27 -3.35 -16.94
CA GLU A 18 -8.87 -2.79 -18.24
C GLU A 18 -7.46 -3.29 -18.58
N ASP A 19 -6.88 -2.86 -19.69
CA ASP A 19 -5.55 -3.36 -20.12
C ASP A 19 -4.48 -3.11 -19.03
N GLY A 20 -3.99 -4.21 -18.46
CA GLY A 20 -2.95 -4.20 -17.42
C GLY A 20 -3.39 -3.72 -16.03
N ILE A 21 -4.65 -3.31 -15.83
CA ILE A 21 -5.17 -2.77 -14.57
C ILE A 21 -6.33 -3.63 -14.06
N VAL A 22 -6.24 -4.10 -12.82
CA VAL A 22 -7.30 -4.93 -12.21
C VAL A 22 -7.56 -4.51 -10.78
N ILE A 23 -8.83 -4.41 -10.40
CA ILE A 23 -9.28 -4.21 -9.03
C ILE A 23 -10.10 -5.42 -8.61
N TYR A 24 -9.67 -6.09 -7.55
CA TYR A 24 -10.46 -7.09 -6.85
C TYR A 24 -11.24 -6.45 -5.70
N CYS A 25 -12.53 -6.79 -5.58
CA CYS A 25 -13.33 -6.46 -4.41
C CYS A 25 -13.40 -7.68 -3.50
N ALA A 26 -12.42 -7.85 -2.62
CA ALA A 26 -12.28 -9.01 -1.75
C ALA A 26 -11.26 -8.77 -0.64
N ASP A 27 -11.21 -9.68 0.31
CA ASP A 27 -10.12 -9.74 1.29
C ASP A 27 -8.81 -10.20 0.59
N CYS A 28 -7.72 -9.45 0.81
CA CYS A 28 -6.43 -9.80 0.24
C CYS A 28 -5.91 -11.17 0.71
N ARG A 29 -6.34 -11.64 1.90
CA ARG A 29 -6.01 -12.96 2.43
C ARG A 29 -6.58 -14.11 1.59
N GLU A 30 -7.70 -13.86 0.90
CA GLU A 30 -8.35 -14.82 0.00
C GLU A 30 -7.73 -14.80 -1.41
N ILE A 31 -7.33 -13.62 -1.87
CA ILE A 31 -6.86 -13.42 -3.25
C ILE A 31 -5.36 -13.70 -3.41
N LEU A 32 -4.52 -13.23 -2.46
CA LEU A 32 -3.07 -13.40 -2.56
C LEU A 32 -2.62 -14.86 -2.75
N PRO A 33 -3.20 -15.86 -2.03
CA PRO A 33 -2.79 -17.26 -2.18
C PRO A 33 -3.14 -17.89 -3.54
N LEU A 34 -3.96 -17.21 -4.36
CA LEU A 34 -4.38 -17.71 -5.66
C LEU A 34 -3.42 -17.31 -6.80
N PHE A 35 -2.50 -16.39 -6.53
CA PHE A 35 -1.44 -16.05 -7.46
C PHE A 35 -0.29 -17.04 -7.34
N GLU A 36 0.36 -17.30 -8.47
CA GLU A 36 1.60 -18.07 -8.49
C GLU A 36 2.70 -17.33 -7.70
N ASP A 37 3.59 -18.09 -7.09
CA ASP A 37 4.77 -17.54 -6.45
C ASP A 37 5.57 -16.68 -7.42
N LYS A 38 6.14 -15.59 -6.91
CA LYS A 38 7.02 -14.70 -7.67
C LYS A 38 6.38 -13.97 -8.86
N SER A 39 5.05 -13.79 -8.82
CA SER A 39 4.29 -13.12 -9.88
C SER A 39 4.51 -11.61 -9.93
N PHE A 40 4.81 -10.95 -8.81
CA PHE A 40 4.87 -9.50 -8.69
C PHE A 40 6.30 -9.00 -8.52
N ASP A 41 6.61 -7.87 -9.15
CA ASP A 41 7.93 -7.23 -9.06
C ASP A 41 8.02 -6.21 -7.94
N LEU A 42 6.91 -5.53 -7.65
CA LEU A 42 6.85 -4.46 -6.67
C LEU A 42 5.51 -4.45 -5.95
N THR A 43 5.55 -4.32 -4.64
CA THR A 43 4.37 -4.00 -3.84
C THR A 43 4.52 -2.62 -3.21
N ILE A 44 3.48 -1.79 -3.33
CA ILE A 44 3.38 -0.48 -2.65
C ILE A 44 2.06 -0.48 -1.91
N THR A 45 2.08 -0.38 -0.59
CA THR A 45 0.85 -0.56 0.18
C THR A 45 0.88 0.12 1.54
N SER A 46 -0.32 0.42 2.05
CA SER A 46 -0.57 0.97 3.38
C SER A 46 -1.79 0.26 4.00
N PRO A 47 -1.59 -0.72 4.88
CA PRO A 47 -2.69 -1.42 5.53
C PRO A 47 -3.40 -0.51 6.53
N PRO A 48 -4.62 -0.85 6.97
CA PRO A 48 -5.25 -0.22 8.11
C PRO A 48 -4.37 -0.30 9.36
N PHE A 49 -4.36 0.78 10.17
CA PHE A 49 -3.39 0.95 11.26
C PHE A 49 -3.87 0.46 12.62
N ASN A 50 -5.00 -0.20 12.71
CA ASN A 50 -5.59 -0.68 13.97
C ASN A 50 -5.78 0.44 15.00
N LEU A 51 -6.42 1.53 14.59
CA LEU A 51 -6.60 2.71 15.45
C LEU A 51 -7.82 2.61 16.38
N GLY A 52 -8.71 1.65 16.14
CA GLY A 52 -9.94 1.47 16.89
C GLY A 52 -11.06 2.45 16.52
N ASP A 53 -12.24 2.21 17.08
CA ASP A 53 -13.45 2.97 16.79
C ASP A 53 -13.38 4.44 17.22
N GLU A 54 -12.55 4.79 18.20
CA GLU A 54 -12.41 6.15 18.71
C GLU A 54 -11.92 7.14 17.66
N HIS A 55 -11.29 6.65 16.60
CA HIS A 55 -10.77 7.45 15.49
C HIS A 55 -11.62 7.35 14.22
N HIS A 56 -12.72 6.60 14.27
CA HIS A 56 -13.65 6.45 13.15
C HIS A 56 -14.77 7.49 13.26
N THR A 57 -14.90 8.32 12.25
CA THR A 57 -16.17 9.02 11.97
C THR A 57 -17.22 7.98 11.59
N ASP A 58 -18.50 8.23 11.83
CA ASP A 58 -19.66 7.30 11.73
C ASP A 58 -19.70 6.38 10.50
N ASN A 59 -18.93 6.66 9.46
CA ASN A 59 -18.86 5.87 8.21
C ASN A 59 -18.01 4.60 8.29
N TYR A 60 -17.28 4.34 9.38
CA TYR A 60 -16.38 3.17 9.52
C TYR A 60 -16.94 2.07 10.39
N LYS A 61 -18.07 2.29 11.07
CA LYS A 61 -18.70 1.30 11.99
C LYS A 61 -19.11 -0.02 11.33
N PHE A 62 -19.09 -0.07 9.99
CA PHE A 62 -19.50 -1.24 9.20
C PHE A 62 -18.40 -1.72 8.24
N SER A 63 -17.14 -1.36 8.47
CA SER A 63 -16.05 -1.88 7.66
C SER A 63 -15.90 -3.38 7.89
N PRO A 64 -15.85 -4.20 6.84
CA PRO A 64 -15.55 -5.63 6.96
C PRO A 64 -14.08 -5.87 7.39
N TYR A 65 -13.25 -4.86 7.33
CA TYR A 65 -11.88 -4.94 7.84
C TYR A 65 -11.87 -4.63 9.34
N PRO A 66 -11.36 -5.53 10.18
CA PRO A 66 -11.30 -5.32 11.62
C PRO A 66 -10.25 -4.25 11.96
N ASP A 67 -10.69 -3.02 12.18
CA ASP A 67 -9.85 -1.95 12.77
C ASP A 67 -10.21 -1.85 14.26
N GLY A 68 -9.25 -2.10 15.14
CA GLY A 68 -9.46 -2.20 16.58
C GLY A 68 -9.30 -3.61 17.15
N LEU A 69 -8.61 -4.49 16.44
CA LEU A 69 -8.21 -5.81 16.94
C LEU A 69 -7.37 -5.71 18.21
N PRO A 70 -7.39 -6.73 19.09
CA PRO A 70 -6.34 -6.95 20.07
C PRO A 70 -4.97 -6.84 19.41
N GLU A 71 -4.00 -6.32 20.16
CA GLU A 71 -2.70 -5.95 19.55
C GLU A 71 -1.93 -7.14 19.00
N ASP A 72 -1.96 -8.26 19.69
CA ASP A 72 -1.35 -9.52 19.28
C ASP A 72 -2.00 -10.11 18.02
N GLU A 73 -3.34 -10.09 17.95
CA GLU A 73 -4.09 -10.51 16.76
C GLU A 73 -3.76 -9.63 15.56
N TYR A 74 -3.69 -8.31 15.76
CA TYR A 74 -3.31 -7.40 14.69
C TYR A 74 -1.89 -7.66 14.17
N GLN A 75 -0.93 -7.83 15.07
CA GLN A 75 0.45 -8.11 14.69
C GLN A 75 0.53 -9.44 13.92
N GLN A 76 -0.15 -10.48 14.40
CA GLN A 76 -0.19 -11.77 13.70
C GLN A 76 -0.82 -11.64 12.31
N LEU A 77 -1.92 -10.90 12.19
CA LEU A 77 -2.55 -10.61 10.90
C LEU A 77 -1.58 -9.94 9.92
N GLN A 78 -0.81 -8.95 10.39
CA GLN A 78 0.21 -8.28 9.55
C GLN A 78 1.32 -9.25 9.13
N ILE A 79 1.80 -10.09 10.04
CA ILE A 79 2.81 -11.13 9.74
C ILE A 79 2.32 -12.06 8.65
N ASP A 80 1.09 -12.55 8.77
CA ASP A 80 0.50 -13.51 7.82
C ASP A 80 0.36 -12.90 6.42
N ILE A 81 -0.15 -11.67 6.34
CA ILE A 81 -0.30 -10.96 5.07
C ILE A 81 1.07 -10.66 4.45
N LEU A 82 2.01 -10.14 5.22
CA LEU A 82 3.36 -9.83 4.74
C LEU A 82 4.09 -11.07 4.24
N ASN A 83 3.92 -12.22 4.88
CA ASN A 83 4.48 -13.49 4.41
C ASN A 83 3.78 -14.00 3.13
N LYS A 84 2.49 -13.73 2.94
CA LYS A 84 1.81 -14.02 1.66
C LYS A 84 2.32 -13.10 0.53
N ILE A 85 2.48 -11.81 0.80
CA ILE A 85 3.09 -10.87 -0.15
C ILE A 85 4.51 -11.34 -0.51
N TYR A 86 5.28 -11.80 0.48
CA TYR A 86 6.62 -12.36 0.24
C TYR A 86 6.59 -13.51 -0.76
N SER A 87 5.68 -14.46 -0.61
CA SER A 87 5.59 -15.61 -1.51
C SER A 87 5.31 -15.20 -2.95
N VAL A 88 4.37 -14.29 -3.18
CA VAL A 88 3.99 -13.85 -4.52
C VAL A 88 4.93 -12.81 -5.13
N THR A 89 5.86 -12.24 -4.37
CA THR A 89 6.86 -11.30 -4.87
C THR A 89 8.04 -12.04 -5.49
N SER A 90 8.59 -11.54 -6.60
CA SER A 90 9.78 -12.08 -7.27
C SER A 90 11.03 -11.99 -6.38
N ASP A 91 12.08 -12.76 -6.68
CA ASP A 91 13.28 -12.80 -5.82
C ASP A 91 14.03 -11.46 -5.79
N GLU A 92 13.97 -10.69 -6.88
CA GLU A 92 14.53 -9.33 -6.98
C GLU A 92 13.51 -8.25 -6.62
N GLY A 93 12.29 -8.65 -6.28
CA GLY A 93 11.18 -7.74 -5.99
C GLY A 93 11.34 -7.00 -4.66
N SER A 94 10.57 -5.95 -4.52
CA SER A 94 10.59 -5.07 -3.36
C SER A 94 9.17 -4.83 -2.83
N LEU A 95 9.08 -4.58 -1.54
CA LEU A 95 7.86 -4.12 -0.87
C LEU A 95 8.13 -2.76 -0.21
N PHE A 96 7.34 -1.76 -0.53
CA PHE A 96 7.26 -0.49 0.19
C PHE A 96 5.99 -0.51 1.05
N TYR A 97 6.20 -0.72 2.35
CA TYR A 97 5.14 -0.88 3.34
C TYR A 97 5.03 0.41 4.16
N GLU A 98 3.97 1.19 3.92
CA GLU A 98 3.71 2.41 4.68
C GLU A 98 2.95 2.08 5.96
N HIS A 99 3.46 2.57 7.07
CA HIS A 99 2.81 2.45 8.37
C HIS A 99 3.30 3.54 9.33
N LYS A 100 2.51 3.85 10.34
CA LYS A 100 2.92 4.77 11.40
C LYS A 100 3.25 4.04 12.70
N ASN A 101 4.10 4.65 13.51
CA ASN A 101 4.15 4.32 14.93
C ASN A 101 2.81 4.67 15.58
N ARG A 102 2.24 3.75 16.32
CA ARG A 102 0.98 3.94 17.06
C ARG A 102 1.26 4.17 18.53
N ILE A 103 0.32 4.78 19.20
CA ILE A 103 0.34 4.87 20.66
C ILE A 103 -0.84 4.05 21.19
N ARG A 104 -0.58 3.14 22.11
CA ARG A 104 -1.57 2.36 22.82
C ARG A 104 -1.15 2.24 24.28
N ASP A 105 -2.06 2.46 25.19
CA ASP A 105 -1.80 2.42 26.64
C ASP A 105 -0.59 3.28 27.07
N GLY A 106 -0.45 4.46 26.45
CA GLY A 106 0.65 5.40 26.72
C GLY A 106 2.00 5.03 26.10
N LEU A 107 2.13 3.87 25.45
CA LEU A 107 3.37 3.37 24.90
C LEU A 107 3.36 3.39 23.37
N GLN A 108 4.54 3.62 22.78
CA GLN A 108 4.72 3.53 21.34
C GLN A 108 4.80 2.07 20.89
N ILE A 109 4.03 1.74 19.86
CA ILE A 109 4.10 0.48 19.13
C ILE A 109 4.66 0.76 17.75
N SER A 110 5.86 0.24 17.50
CA SER A 110 6.52 0.34 16.19
C SER A 110 6.19 -0.88 15.33
N PRO A 111 6.00 -0.72 14.01
CA PRO A 111 5.89 -1.80 13.05
C PRO A 111 7.03 -2.82 13.09
N TYR A 112 8.20 -2.46 13.55
CA TYR A 112 9.31 -3.39 13.73
C TYR A 112 8.96 -4.61 14.61
N ARG A 113 7.94 -4.48 15.49
CA ARG A 113 7.50 -5.61 16.33
C ARG A 113 7.03 -6.82 15.51
N TRP A 114 6.42 -6.60 14.36
CA TRP A 114 5.98 -7.68 13.47
C TRP A 114 6.86 -7.81 12.23
N LEU A 115 7.48 -6.75 11.73
CA LEU A 115 8.35 -6.83 10.55
C LEU A 115 9.50 -7.82 10.76
N PHE A 116 10.15 -7.80 11.92
CA PHE A 116 11.23 -8.74 12.25
C PHE A 116 10.78 -10.20 12.45
N GLN A 117 9.48 -10.46 12.50
CA GLN A 117 8.91 -11.80 12.55
C GLN A 117 8.50 -12.33 11.17
N THR A 118 8.68 -11.53 10.13
CA THR A 118 8.40 -11.93 8.74
C THR A 118 9.65 -12.47 8.05
N LYS A 119 9.48 -12.98 6.82
CA LYS A 119 10.59 -13.42 5.97
C LYS A 119 11.32 -12.26 5.28
N TRP A 120 10.80 -11.05 5.37
CA TRP A 120 11.37 -9.89 4.72
C TRP A 120 12.66 -9.42 5.38
N ILE A 121 13.59 -8.93 4.58
CA ILE A 121 14.77 -8.21 5.03
C ILE A 121 14.44 -6.72 5.02
N ASP A 122 14.59 -6.06 6.17
CA ASP A 122 14.47 -4.61 6.26
C ASP A 122 15.68 -3.95 5.60
N LYS A 123 15.45 -3.31 4.47
CA LYS A 123 16.52 -2.68 3.68
C LYS A 123 16.77 -1.26 4.11
N GLN A 124 15.68 -0.50 4.31
CA GLN A 124 15.76 0.89 4.74
C GLN A 124 14.41 1.38 5.27
N GLU A 125 14.45 2.18 6.33
CA GLU A 125 13.33 3.01 6.74
C GLU A 125 13.40 4.37 6.04
N ILE A 126 12.28 4.81 5.46
CA ILE A 126 12.10 6.12 4.86
C ILE A 126 11.14 6.90 5.74
N VAL A 127 11.53 8.10 6.14
CA VAL A 127 10.72 8.97 6.97
C VAL A 127 9.87 9.89 6.09
N TRP A 128 8.56 9.76 6.18
CA TRP A 128 7.65 10.66 5.49
C TRP A 128 7.12 11.73 6.45
N GLU A 129 7.51 12.99 6.22
CA GLU A 129 6.94 14.16 6.89
C GLU A 129 5.55 14.48 6.28
N ASN A 130 4.48 14.09 6.97
CA ASN A 130 3.10 14.25 6.48
C ASN A 130 2.40 15.52 7.01
N ARG A 131 3.03 16.26 7.93
CA ARG A 131 2.51 17.48 8.58
C ARG A 131 1.09 17.36 9.15
N SER A 132 0.66 16.15 9.50
CA SER A 132 -0.66 15.92 10.10
C SER A 132 -0.87 16.85 11.29
N PRO A 133 -2.03 17.49 11.42
CA PRO A 133 -2.39 18.29 12.59
C PRO A 133 -2.73 17.34 13.76
N SER A 134 -1.72 16.71 14.34
CA SER A 134 -1.89 15.89 15.53
C SER A 134 -1.47 16.70 16.75
N PHE A 135 -2.20 16.56 17.82
CA PHE A 135 -1.90 17.11 19.12
C PHE A 135 -1.69 15.96 20.10
N ASP A 136 -0.63 16.04 20.89
CA ASP A 136 -0.37 15.12 21.99
C ASP A 136 0.00 15.94 23.23
N PRO A 137 -0.77 15.86 24.32
CA PRO A 137 -0.56 16.71 25.48
C PRO A 137 0.62 16.28 26.34
N ILE A 138 1.16 15.07 26.16
CA ILE A 138 2.20 14.49 27.03
C ILE A 138 3.45 14.02 26.28
N ARG A 139 3.43 14.04 24.94
CA ARG A 139 4.55 13.62 24.07
C ARG A 139 4.79 14.63 22.97
N PHE A 140 5.91 14.50 22.26
CA PHE A 140 6.13 15.24 21.02
C PHE A 140 5.06 14.88 19.99
N CYS A 141 4.46 15.91 19.36
CA CYS A 141 3.42 15.71 18.35
C CYS A 141 3.98 14.94 17.13
N PRO A 142 3.43 13.79 16.77
CA PRO A 142 3.91 13.03 15.62
C PRO A 142 3.63 13.78 14.31
N LYS A 143 4.67 14.05 13.55
CA LYS A 143 4.62 14.74 12.25
C LYS A 143 5.08 13.86 11.10
N THR A 144 5.36 12.60 11.38
CA THR A 144 5.96 11.68 10.42
C THR A 144 5.24 10.33 10.41
N GLN A 145 5.26 9.69 9.25
CA GLN A 145 4.96 8.27 9.06
C GLN A 145 6.22 7.58 8.53
N ARG A 146 6.18 6.28 8.39
CA ARG A 146 7.31 5.47 7.94
C ARG A 146 6.93 4.70 6.71
N ILE A 147 7.88 4.55 5.80
CA ILE A 147 7.80 3.65 4.68
C ILE A 147 8.97 2.70 4.81
N TYR A 148 8.68 1.43 5.02
CA TYR A 148 9.68 0.39 5.15
C TYR A 148 9.94 -0.21 3.77
N TRP A 149 11.16 -0.04 3.26
CA TRP A 149 11.60 -0.74 2.07
C TRP A 149 12.12 -2.12 2.47
N LEU A 150 11.35 -3.13 2.10
CA LEU A 150 11.59 -4.52 2.43
C LEU A 150 11.96 -5.28 1.16
N VAL A 151 12.95 -6.17 1.27
CA VAL A 151 13.51 -6.94 0.15
C VAL A 151 13.65 -8.40 0.51
N LYS A 152 13.82 -9.26 -0.51
CA LYS A 152 14.11 -10.68 -0.31
C LYS A 152 15.60 -10.99 -0.18
N ARG A 153 16.46 -10.14 -0.75
CA ARG A 153 17.92 -10.31 -0.78
C ARG A 153 18.61 -9.04 -0.30
N ALA A 154 19.62 -9.21 0.54
CA ALA A 154 20.35 -8.07 1.12
C ALA A 154 21.09 -7.23 0.06
N GLU A 155 21.50 -7.83 -1.06
CA GLU A 155 22.18 -7.20 -2.19
C GLU A 155 21.25 -6.39 -3.10
N THR A 156 19.92 -6.51 -2.97
CA THR A 156 18.94 -5.73 -3.75
C THR A 156 19.26 -4.24 -3.68
N LYS A 157 19.29 -3.58 -4.83
CA LYS A 157 19.61 -2.15 -4.98
C LYS A 157 18.44 -1.42 -5.63
N LEU A 158 18.34 -0.13 -5.37
CA LEU A 158 17.46 0.72 -6.18
C LEU A 158 18.01 0.77 -7.61
N PRO A 159 17.18 0.48 -8.62
CA PRO A 159 17.64 0.51 -10.02
C PRO A 159 17.82 1.93 -10.59
N CYS A 160 17.44 2.97 -9.84
CA CYS A 160 17.68 4.37 -10.19
C CYS A 160 18.98 4.91 -9.55
N ASN A 161 19.39 6.12 -9.92
CA ASN A 161 20.55 6.77 -9.29
C ASN A 161 20.20 7.20 -7.85
N PRO A 162 20.73 6.54 -6.81
CA PRO A 162 20.36 6.83 -5.41
C PRO A 162 20.94 8.15 -4.88
N LEU A 163 21.93 8.74 -5.56
CA LEU A 163 22.61 9.96 -5.09
C LEU A 163 21.69 11.19 -5.01
N LEU A 164 20.52 11.14 -5.65
CA LEU A 164 19.54 12.21 -5.66
C LEU A 164 18.34 11.91 -4.73
N LEU A 165 18.38 10.83 -3.96
CA LEU A 165 17.24 10.36 -3.17
C LEU A 165 17.59 10.43 -1.68
N GLU A 166 16.86 11.29 -0.99
CA GLU A 166 16.90 11.38 0.47
C GLU A 166 15.90 10.37 1.07
N ASP A 167 16.18 9.89 2.27
CA ASP A 167 15.28 9.06 3.08
C ASP A 167 14.27 9.87 3.90
N LEU A 168 14.39 11.21 3.88
CA LEU A 168 13.41 12.13 4.45
C LEU A 168 12.52 12.71 3.33
N TRP A 169 11.27 12.24 3.27
CA TRP A 169 10.31 12.67 2.26
C TRP A 169 9.36 13.73 2.79
N LYS A 170 9.46 14.94 2.25
CA LYS A 170 8.56 16.07 2.55
C LYS A 170 7.43 16.12 1.52
N LEU A 171 6.50 15.16 1.61
CA LEU A 171 5.37 15.07 0.69
C LEU A 171 4.13 15.67 1.34
N GLN A 172 3.64 16.78 0.77
CA GLN A 172 2.38 17.37 1.23
C GLN A 172 1.21 16.42 0.94
N PRO A 173 0.28 16.24 1.88
CA PRO A 173 -0.99 15.60 1.58
C PRO A 173 -1.64 16.36 0.43
N VAL A 174 -2.12 15.66 -0.59
CA VAL A 174 -2.92 16.30 -1.63
C VAL A 174 -4.19 16.80 -0.96
N GLY A 175 -4.48 18.09 -1.11
CA GLY A 175 -5.76 18.65 -0.64
C GLY A 175 -6.89 17.77 -1.16
N THR A 176 -7.77 17.35 -0.27
CA THR A 176 -8.76 16.30 -0.43
C THR A 176 -9.78 16.61 -1.52
N LYS A 177 -9.42 16.37 -2.78
CA LYS A 177 -10.40 16.18 -3.85
C LYS A 177 -11.09 14.81 -3.77
N THR A 178 -10.54 13.88 -2.99
CA THR A 178 -11.13 12.57 -2.72
C THR A 178 -11.65 12.54 -1.29
N ASN A 179 -12.87 12.03 -1.07
CA ASN A 179 -13.47 11.85 0.25
C ASN A 179 -12.71 10.88 1.18
N HIS A 180 -11.53 10.41 0.78
CA HIS A 180 -10.69 9.51 1.56
C HIS A 180 -9.64 10.31 2.35
N LYS A 181 -9.94 10.58 3.61
CA LYS A 181 -9.10 11.42 4.51
C LYS A 181 -7.71 10.83 4.86
N ARG A 182 -7.41 9.59 4.50
CA ARG A 182 -6.21 8.85 4.91
C ARG A 182 -5.37 8.28 3.75
N ALA A 183 -5.71 8.61 2.50
CA ALA A 183 -4.91 8.18 1.36
C ALA A 183 -3.56 8.91 1.35
N PHE A 184 -2.49 8.19 1.09
CA PHE A 184 -1.20 8.82 0.84
C PHE A 184 -1.23 9.62 -0.49
N PRO A 185 -0.38 10.67 -0.62
CA PRO A 185 -0.37 11.51 -1.82
C PRO A 185 0.18 10.74 -3.03
N GLU A 186 -0.26 11.10 -4.25
CA GLU A 186 0.24 10.52 -5.51
C GLU A 186 1.76 10.58 -5.63
N ARG A 187 2.37 11.63 -5.07
CA ARG A 187 3.84 11.78 -5.06
C ARG A 187 4.58 10.64 -4.36
N LEU A 188 3.92 9.89 -3.44
CA LEU A 188 4.55 8.78 -2.77
C LEU A 188 4.76 7.59 -3.72
N PRO A 189 3.71 7.00 -4.35
CA PRO A 189 3.92 5.94 -5.33
C PRO A 189 4.64 6.45 -6.58
N ASP A 190 4.41 7.68 -7.06
CA ASP A 190 5.13 8.24 -8.20
C ASP A 190 6.66 8.23 -7.95
N ARG A 191 7.10 8.62 -6.74
CA ARG A 191 8.52 8.61 -6.37
C ARG A 191 9.09 7.20 -6.32
N ILE A 192 8.37 6.25 -5.74
CA ILE A 192 8.80 4.85 -5.73
C ILE A 192 8.87 4.31 -7.16
N LEU A 193 7.82 4.48 -7.94
CA LEU A 193 7.73 3.97 -9.31
C LEU A 193 8.81 4.56 -10.23
N SER A 194 9.21 5.81 -10.01
CA SER A 194 10.29 6.43 -10.78
C SER A 194 11.66 5.79 -10.50
N CYS A 195 11.84 5.17 -9.33
CA CYS A 195 13.05 4.44 -8.99
C CYS A 195 13.13 3.06 -9.62
N PHE A 196 12.03 2.55 -10.17
CA PHE A 196 11.93 1.21 -10.76
C PHE A 196 11.43 1.28 -12.21
N PRO A 197 12.26 1.76 -13.16
CA PRO A 197 11.81 2.02 -14.54
C PRO A 197 11.35 0.77 -15.28
N ASP A 198 11.95 -0.39 -15.02
CA ASP A 198 11.75 -1.62 -15.77
C ASP A 198 10.74 -2.59 -15.13
N ILE A 199 10.02 -2.16 -14.10
CA ILE A 199 9.02 -3.00 -13.43
C ILE A 199 7.78 -3.17 -14.29
N ASN A 200 7.31 -4.43 -14.38
CA ASN A 200 6.15 -4.78 -15.18
C ASN A 200 4.86 -4.89 -14.37
N LEU A 201 4.92 -5.48 -13.18
CA LEU A 201 3.71 -5.80 -12.41
C LEU A 201 3.79 -5.35 -10.96
N ILE A 202 2.84 -4.49 -10.61
CA ILE A 202 2.71 -3.87 -9.29
C ILE A 202 1.52 -4.48 -8.55
N LEU A 203 1.66 -4.67 -7.25
CA LEU A 203 0.62 -5.12 -6.34
C LEU A 203 0.31 -4.04 -5.30
N ASP A 204 -0.96 -3.80 -5.02
CA ASP A 204 -1.41 -3.09 -3.82
C ASP A 204 -2.54 -3.88 -3.15
N PRO A 205 -2.25 -4.67 -2.11
CA PRO A 205 -3.25 -5.51 -1.43
C PRO A 205 -4.17 -4.76 -0.48
N PHE A 206 -3.97 -3.45 -0.30
CA PHE A 206 -4.83 -2.55 0.48
C PHE A 206 -5.10 -1.27 -0.31
N LEU A 207 -5.73 -1.45 -1.48
CA LEU A 207 -5.82 -0.44 -2.52
C LEU A 207 -6.46 0.90 -2.08
N GLY A 208 -7.44 0.83 -1.17
CA GLY A 208 -8.18 2.01 -0.74
C GLY A 208 -8.77 2.78 -1.92
N SER A 209 -8.52 4.09 -1.96
CA SER A 209 -8.99 4.97 -3.04
C SER A 209 -8.19 4.88 -4.35
N GLY A 210 -7.29 3.90 -4.49
CA GLY A 210 -6.61 3.60 -5.76
C GLY A 210 -5.43 4.51 -6.11
N THR A 211 -4.71 5.06 -5.13
CA THR A 211 -3.58 5.95 -5.44
C THR A 211 -2.46 5.23 -6.18
N THR A 212 -2.07 4.04 -5.71
CA THR A 212 -1.02 3.22 -6.34
C THR A 212 -1.38 2.83 -7.78
N ILE A 213 -2.58 2.27 -7.97
CA ILE A 213 -3.03 1.79 -9.29
C ILE A 213 -3.22 2.92 -10.30
N TYR A 214 -3.65 4.10 -9.82
CA TYR A 214 -3.75 5.31 -10.64
C TYR A 214 -2.38 5.78 -11.13
N CYS A 215 -1.38 5.83 -10.24
CA CYS A 215 -0.01 6.19 -10.60
C CYS A 215 0.61 5.17 -11.55
N ALA A 216 0.38 3.88 -11.32
CA ALA A 216 0.82 2.82 -12.23
C ALA A 216 0.24 3.00 -13.64
N LYS A 217 -1.07 3.23 -13.76
CA LYS A 217 -1.75 3.48 -15.03
C LYS A 217 -1.18 4.69 -15.77
N LYS A 218 -0.94 5.81 -15.05
CA LYS A 218 -0.32 7.03 -15.64
C LYS A 218 1.04 6.75 -16.30
N LEU A 219 1.77 5.77 -15.79
CA LEU A 219 3.08 5.36 -16.27
C LEU A 219 3.02 4.19 -17.27
N GLY A 220 1.82 3.76 -17.68
CA GLY A 220 1.61 2.64 -18.59
C GLY A 220 2.01 1.28 -18.01
N ARG A 221 1.99 1.14 -16.67
CA ARG A 221 2.40 -0.09 -15.97
C ARG A 221 1.21 -0.91 -15.52
N LYS A 222 1.42 -2.22 -15.46
CA LYS A 222 0.40 -3.15 -14.98
C LYS A 222 0.32 -3.10 -13.46
N CYS A 223 -0.91 -3.14 -12.93
CA CYS A 223 -1.14 -3.12 -11.50
C CYS A 223 -2.37 -3.93 -11.12
N ILE A 224 -2.25 -4.70 -10.06
CA ILE A 224 -3.36 -5.38 -9.40
C ILE A 224 -3.56 -4.74 -8.04
N GLY A 225 -4.77 -4.24 -7.80
CA GLY A 225 -5.22 -3.74 -6.51
C GLY A 225 -6.25 -4.67 -5.89
N ILE A 226 -6.20 -4.84 -4.57
CA ILE A 226 -7.20 -5.59 -3.82
C ILE A 226 -7.77 -4.67 -2.75
N GLU A 227 -9.08 -4.60 -2.68
CA GLU A 227 -9.79 -3.77 -1.70
C GLU A 227 -11.03 -4.51 -1.22
N ILE A 228 -11.23 -4.56 0.09
CA ILE A 228 -12.34 -5.31 0.67
C ILE A 228 -13.65 -4.51 0.63
N GLU A 229 -13.57 -3.19 0.62
CA GLU A 229 -14.74 -2.32 0.65
C GLU A 229 -15.15 -1.85 -0.75
N GLU A 230 -16.31 -2.28 -1.20
CA GLU A 230 -16.85 -1.94 -2.53
C GLU A 230 -16.90 -0.42 -2.78
N LYS A 231 -17.19 0.37 -1.74
CA LYS A 231 -17.21 1.85 -1.86
C LYS A 231 -15.85 2.40 -2.29
N TYR A 232 -14.74 1.81 -1.82
CA TYR A 232 -13.40 2.23 -2.22
C TYR A 232 -13.01 1.66 -3.58
N CYS A 233 -13.43 0.44 -3.92
CA CYS A 233 -13.31 -0.10 -5.27
C CYS A 233 -13.96 0.84 -6.29
N LYS A 234 -15.16 1.36 -5.99
CA LYS A 234 -15.85 2.34 -6.82
C LYS A 234 -15.05 3.64 -6.97
N ILE A 235 -14.54 4.19 -5.87
CA ILE A 235 -13.72 5.42 -5.89
C ILE A 235 -12.47 5.21 -6.75
N ALA A 236 -11.78 4.08 -6.58
CA ALA A 236 -10.60 3.74 -7.35
C ALA A 236 -10.92 3.61 -8.85
N LYS A 237 -12.01 2.92 -9.21
CA LYS A 237 -12.49 2.83 -10.59
C LYS A 237 -12.81 4.20 -11.20
N ASP A 238 -13.57 5.04 -10.48
CA ASP A 238 -13.96 6.36 -10.96
C ASP A 238 -12.72 7.25 -11.18
N ARG A 239 -11.70 7.13 -10.33
CA ARG A 239 -10.42 7.82 -10.49
C ARG A 239 -9.66 7.38 -11.74
N LEU A 240 -9.65 6.08 -12.05
CA LEU A 240 -9.04 5.54 -13.26
C LEU A 240 -9.74 6.03 -14.53
N SER A 241 -11.06 6.19 -14.50
CA SER A 241 -11.85 6.69 -15.63
C SER A 241 -11.60 8.16 -15.92
N GLN A 242 -11.35 9.01 -14.90
CA GLN A 242 -11.06 10.43 -15.07
C GLN A 242 -9.72 10.72 -15.75
N SER A 243 -8.77 9.77 -15.71
CA SER A 243 -7.46 9.95 -16.34
C SER A 243 -7.48 9.86 -17.87
N VAL A 244 -8.58 9.42 -18.47
CA VAL A 244 -8.74 9.28 -19.93
C VAL A 244 -9.10 10.60 -20.63
N MET A 245 -9.54 11.62 -19.90
CA MET A 245 -9.77 12.94 -20.46
C MET A 245 -8.51 13.82 -20.45
N LYS A 246 -7.40 13.36 -21.05
CA LYS A 246 -6.42 14.30 -21.57
C LYS A 246 -6.93 14.77 -22.94
N LEU A 247 -7.37 16.02 -22.98
CA LEU A 247 -7.59 16.76 -24.22
C LEU A 247 -6.33 16.65 -25.08
N ASP A 248 -6.45 16.00 -26.23
CA ASP A 248 -5.53 16.22 -27.33
C ASP A 248 -5.69 17.70 -27.74
N ILE A 249 -4.74 18.52 -27.32
CA ILE A 249 -4.54 19.89 -27.83
C ILE A 249 -3.23 19.90 -28.58
#